data_397fb6da5044a55aef27c0f8cfb0b5d4
#
_entry.id   397fb6da5044a55aef27c0f8cfb0b5d4
#
_cell.length_a   1.000
_cell.length_b   1.000
_cell.length_c   1.000
_cell.angle_alpha   90.00
_cell.angle_beta   90.00
_cell.angle_gamma   90.00
#
_symmetry.space_group_name_H-M   'P 1'
#
loop_
_entity.id
_entity.type
_entity.pdbx_description
1 polymer ?
#
loop_
_entity_poly.entity_id
_entity_poly.type
_entity_poly.pdbx_seq_one_letter_code
_entity_poly.pdbx_strand_id
1 'polypeptide(L)'
;AEGHEFGSHTYDHVYWRGDLKGVTPSFRVKPSAGALAGREFTWSAAEYCANIRKASERLELITGKKPLPLYRAPGGKTSPKLLAAARDCGYAHVGWAPAGFLGDELPSEKFSNEKLLTQALDTIRPGDILLAHLGIWSRKDPWAPANLEPLIVGLKAKGFCFQTLRQHPDYRAWIASHP
;
A
#
# COMPACT_ATOMS: atom_id res chain seq x y z
N ALA A 1 -1.51 22.38 -5.45
CA ALA A 1 -1.77 20.98 -5.15
C ALA A 1 -1.40 20.14 -6.36
N GLU A 2 -0.48 19.21 -6.20
CA GLU A 2 0.13 18.43 -7.29
C GLU A 2 -0.75 17.28 -7.81
N GLY A 3 -2.00 17.18 -7.31
CA GLY A 3 -2.96 16.16 -7.79
C GLY A 3 -2.80 14.76 -7.19
N HIS A 4 -1.97 14.60 -6.16
CA HIS A 4 -1.83 13.32 -5.46
C HIS A 4 -3.14 12.87 -4.83
N GLU A 5 -3.36 11.56 -4.85
CA GLU A 5 -4.49 10.89 -4.19
C GLU A 5 -4.00 10.13 -2.96
N PHE A 6 -4.87 9.99 -1.99
CA PHE A 6 -4.56 9.36 -0.71
C PHE A 6 -5.43 8.12 -0.49
N GLY A 7 -4.87 7.12 0.18
CA GLY A 7 -5.58 5.95 0.65
C GLY A 7 -5.05 5.53 2.01
N SER A 8 -5.78 4.67 2.72
CA SER A 8 -5.39 4.22 4.05
C SER A 8 -4.25 3.19 4.01
N HIS A 9 -3.37 3.25 5.00
CA HIS A 9 -2.39 2.20 5.27
C HIS A 9 -2.53 1.66 6.70
N THR A 10 -3.74 1.74 7.26
CA THR A 10 -4.10 1.61 8.66
C THR A 10 -3.44 2.68 9.53
N TYR A 11 -4.13 3.11 10.59
CA TYR A 11 -3.64 4.24 11.41
C TYR A 11 -2.39 3.88 12.24
N ASP A 12 -2.38 2.69 12.82
CA ASP A 12 -1.30 2.21 13.67
C ASP A 12 -0.34 1.25 12.93
N HIS A 13 -0.35 1.28 11.59
CA HIS A 13 0.45 0.40 10.72
C HIS A 13 0.33 -1.07 11.16
N VAL A 14 -0.88 -1.62 11.02
CA VAL A 14 -1.32 -2.88 11.63
C VAL A 14 -0.99 -4.07 10.77
N TYR A 15 -0.01 -4.85 11.16
CA TYR A 15 0.27 -6.14 10.54
C TYR A 15 -0.78 -7.18 10.90
N TRP A 16 -1.41 -7.78 9.90
CA TRP A 16 -2.17 -9.02 10.06
C TRP A 16 -1.22 -10.19 10.35
N ARG A 17 -1.58 -11.03 11.31
CA ARG A 17 -0.80 -12.18 11.76
C ARG A 17 -1.52 -13.51 11.60
N GLY A 18 -2.82 -13.50 11.36
CA GLY A 18 -3.61 -14.69 11.10
C GLY A 18 -5.09 -14.50 11.41
N ASP A 19 -5.90 -15.29 10.75
CA ASP A 19 -7.34 -15.38 11.03
C ASP A 19 -7.58 -16.24 12.27
N LEU A 20 -8.57 -15.86 13.05
CA LEU A 20 -9.05 -16.70 14.15
C LEU A 20 -10.22 -17.57 13.69
N LYS A 21 -10.36 -18.71 14.34
CA LYS A 21 -11.53 -19.61 14.16
C LYS A 21 -12.74 -18.95 14.81
N GLY A 22 -13.89 -19.06 14.19
CA GLY A 22 -15.17 -18.54 14.72
C GLY A 22 -16.10 -18.07 13.60
N VAL A 23 -17.36 -17.87 13.97
CA VAL A 23 -18.40 -17.38 13.04
C VAL A 23 -18.16 -15.91 12.72
N THR A 24 -17.84 -15.09 13.73
CA THR A 24 -17.53 -13.68 13.55
C THR A 24 -16.07 -13.49 13.12
N PRO A 25 -15.80 -12.78 12.02
CA PRO A 25 -14.45 -12.52 11.58
C PRO A 25 -13.62 -11.78 12.64
N SER A 26 -12.48 -12.38 13.01
CA SER A 26 -11.53 -11.81 13.95
C SER A 26 -10.11 -12.22 13.56
N PHE A 27 -9.12 -11.40 13.94
CA PHE A 27 -7.75 -11.48 13.46
C PHE A 27 -6.75 -11.29 14.59
N ARG A 28 -5.67 -12.05 14.54
CA ARG A 28 -4.45 -11.68 15.28
C ARG A 28 -3.75 -10.57 14.52
N VAL A 29 -3.42 -9.50 15.21
CA VAL A 29 -2.79 -8.32 14.63
C VAL A 29 -1.66 -7.81 15.50
N LYS A 30 -0.72 -7.10 14.87
CA LYS A 30 0.40 -6.47 15.57
C LYS A 30 0.63 -5.09 14.97
N PRO A 31 0.14 -4.02 15.60
CA PRO A 31 0.49 -2.65 15.25
C PRO A 31 1.99 -2.42 15.37
N SER A 32 2.59 -1.63 14.47
CA SER A 32 4.00 -1.25 14.54
C SER A 32 4.22 0.23 14.75
N ALA A 33 3.14 1.00 14.81
CA ALA A 33 3.17 2.44 15.07
C ALA A 33 2.16 2.82 16.15
N GLY A 34 2.26 4.05 16.66
CA GLY A 34 1.35 4.60 17.67
C GLY A 34 1.49 3.98 19.05
N ALA A 35 0.51 4.23 19.92
CA ALA A 35 0.49 3.78 21.32
C ALA A 35 0.38 2.25 21.48
N LEU A 36 -0.02 1.55 20.43
CA LEU A 36 -0.21 0.10 20.43
C LEU A 36 0.99 -0.66 19.86
N ALA A 37 2.04 0.05 19.43
CA ALA A 37 3.19 -0.51 18.73
C ALA A 37 3.85 -1.68 19.48
N GLY A 38 4.19 -2.73 18.73
CA GLY A 38 4.93 -3.89 19.21
C GLY A 38 4.11 -4.92 19.97
N ARG A 39 2.88 -4.61 20.38
CA ARG A 39 2.00 -5.54 21.11
C ARG A 39 1.11 -6.33 20.15
N GLU A 40 0.75 -7.54 20.52
CA GLU A 40 -0.19 -8.38 19.78
C GLU A 40 -1.60 -8.26 20.36
N PHE A 41 -2.58 -8.24 19.45
CA PHE A 41 -3.99 -8.15 19.80
C PHE A 41 -4.82 -9.15 19.01
N THR A 42 -5.99 -9.43 19.55
CA THR A 42 -7.10 -10.02 18.81
C THR A 42 -8.10 -8.93 18.51
N TRP A 43 -8.31 -8.62 17.24
CA TRP A 43 -9.30 -7.64 16.81
C TRP A 43 -10.42 -8.29 16.02
N SER A 44 -11.63 -7.82 16.25
CA SER A 44 -12.77 -8.06 15.37
C SER A 44 -12.60 -7.37 14.02
N ALA A 45 -13.40 -7.77 13.04
CA ALA A 45 -13.49 -7.05 11.76
C ALA A 45 -13.81 -5.56 11.96
N ALA A 46 -14.70 -5.24 12.90
CA ALA A 46 -15.07 -3.85 13.20
C ALA A 46 -13.89 -3.02 13.74
N GLU A 47 -13.07 -3.59 14.62
CA GLU A 47 -11.87 -2.90 15.15
C GLU A 47 -10.81 -2.69 14.06
N TYR A 48 -10.59 -3.70 13.20
CA TYR A 48 -9.69 -3.56 12.06
C TYR A 48 -10.17 -2.47 11.09
N CYS A 49 -11.46 -2.47 10.76
CA CYS A 49 -12.11 -1.45 9.95
C CYS A 49 -12.01 -0.04 10.57
N ALA A 50 -12.22 0.08 11.87
CA ALA A 50 -12.07 1.34 12.58
C ALA A 50 -10.65 1.91 12.44
N ASN A 51 -9.63 1.05 12.44
CA ASN A 51 -8.25 1.47 12.27
C ASN A 51 -7.95 1.92 10.81
N ILE A 52 -8.54 1.27 9.80
CA ILE A 52 -8.49 1.73 8.39
C ILE A 52 -9.14 3.12 8.28
N ARG A 53 -10.36 3.27 8.80
CA ARG A 53 -11.15 4.51 8.73
C ARG A 53 -10.45 5.67 9.44
N LYS A 54 -9.91 5.44 10.62
CA LYS A 54 -9.15 6.45 11.38
C LYS A 54 -8.00 7.06 10.58
N ALA A 55 -7.28 6.26 9.78
CA ALA A 55 -6.25 6.78 8.91
C ALA A 55 -6.84 7.65 7.78
N SER A 56 -7.95 7.24 7.18
CA SER A 56 -8.65 8.01 6.14
C SER A 56 -9.14 9.34 6.69
N GLU A 57 -9.80 9.35 7.83
CA GLU A 57 -10.29 10.57 8.50
C GLU A 57 -9.13 11.53 8.83
N ARG A 58 -8.01 11.00 9.29
CA ARG A 58 -6.82 11.80 9.57
C ARG A 58 -6.22 12.42 8.31
N LEU A 59 -6.17 11.66 7.21
CA LEU A 59 -5.73 12.16 5.91
C LEU A 59 -6.65 13.25 5.39
N GLU A 60 -7.96 13.07 5.47
CA GLU A 60 -8.95 14.06 5.07
C GLU A 60 -8.78 15.36 5.87
N LEU A 61 -8.63 15.25 7.18
CA LEU A 61 -8.42 16.40 8.07
C LEU A 61 -7.15 17.20 7.69
N ILE A 62 -6.06 16.51 7.32
CA ILE A 62 -4.78 17.16 7.01
C ILE A 62 -4.78 17.75 5.59
N THR A 63 -5.38 17.03 4.63
CA THR A 63 -5.29 17.38 3.22
C THR A 63 -6.47 18.20 2.70
N GLY A 64 -7.57 18.23 3.45
CA GLY A 64 -8.85 18.81 3.01
C GLY A 64 -9.49 18.03 1.86
N LYS A 65 -9.02 16.81 1.56
CA LYS A 65 -9.53 15.97 0.48
C LYS A 65 -9.92 14.60 1.02
N LYS A 66 -11.11 14.12 0.61
CA LYS A 66 -11.54 12.76 0.93
C LYS A 66 -10.59 11.75 0.30
N PRO A 67 -9.97 10.85 1.07
CA PRO A 67 -9.15 9.79 0.53
C PRO A 67 -9.96 8.81 -0.32
N LEU A 68 -9.29 8.10 -1.20
CA LEU A 68 -9.92 7.00 -1.95
C LEU A 68 -10.42 5.92 -0.98
N PRO A 69 -11.54 5.23 -1.33
CA PRO A 69 -12.07 4.10 -0.57
C PRO A 69 -11.17 2.86 -0.75
N LEU A 70 -9.88 3.08 -0.61
CA LEU A 70 -8.83 2.09 -0.81
C LEU A 70 -7.93 2.02 0.42
N TYR A 71 -7.43 0.83 0.70
CA TYR A 71 -6.37 0.67 1.68
C TYR A 71 -5.31 -0.31 1.20
N ARG A 72 -4.11 -0.22 1.75
CA ARG A 72 -3.05 -1.22 1.59
C ARG A 72 -2.72 -1.81 2.95
N ALA A 73 -2.77 -3.14 3.05
CA ALA A 73 -2.39 -3.82 4.28
C ALA A 73 -0.87 -3.71 4.52
N PRO A 74 -0.42 -3.32 5.73
CA PRO A 74 0.99 -3.29 6.07
C PRO A 74 1.72 -4.60 5.76
N GLY A 75 2.87 -4.50 5.10
CA GLY A 75 3.65 -5.64 4.61
C GLY A 75 2.96 -6.48 3.54
N GLY A 76 1.85 -6.02 2.96
CA GLY A 76 1.07 -6.74 1.96
C GLY A 76 0.42 -8.04 2.46
N LYS A 77 0.45 -8.29 3.77
CA LYS A 77 -0.06 -9.53 4.37
C LYS A 77 -1.57 -9.48 4.54
N THR A 78 -2.25 -10.40 3.89
CA THR A 78 -3.72 -10.47 3.85
C THR A 78 -4.22 -11.90 3.94
N SER A 79 -5.52 -12.05 4.15
CA SER A 79 -6.27 -13.28 3.94
C SER A 79 -7.60 -12.97 3.23
N PRO A 80 -8.25 -13.95 2.60
CA PRO A 80 -9.57 -13.75 2.02
C PRO A 80 -10.59 -13.20 3.05
N LYS A 81 -10.51 -13.66 4.30
CA LYS A 81 -11.39 -13.21 5.39
C LYS A 81 -11.14 -11.74 5.76
N LEU A 82 -9.87 -11.32 5.83
CA LEU A 82 -9.49 -9.93 6.09
C LEU A 82 -9.94 -9.00 4.95
N LEU A 83 -9.73 -9.43 3.70
CA LEU A 83 -10.13 -8.65 2.53
C LEU A 83 -11.65 -8.48 2.44
N ALA A 84 -12.41 -9.54 2.73
CA ALA A 84 -13.87 -9.47 2.81
C ALA A 84 -14.32 -8.46 3.89
N ALA A 85 -13.78 -8.57 5.10
CA ALA A 85 -14.10 -7.64 6.20
C ALA A 85 -13.80 -6.17 5.84
N ALA A 86 -12.68 -5.91 5.16
CA ALA A 86 -12.36 -4.56 4.71
C ALA A 86 -13.34 -4.05 3.63
N ARG A 87 -13.74 -4.92 2.69
CA ARG A 87 -14.77 -4.59 1.69
C ARG A 87 -16.12 -4.28 2.32
N ASP A 88 -16.55 -5.07 3.29
CA ASP A 88 -17.81 -4.87 4.00
C ASP A 88 -17.87 -3.51 4.72
N CYS A 89 -16.73 -2.95 5.08
CA CYS A 89 -16.66 -1.60 5.65
C CYS A 89 -16.25 -0.49 4.66
N GLY A 90 -16.30 -0.77 3.36
CA GLY A 90 -16.15 0.23 2.30
C GLY A 90 -14.72 0.43 1.79
N TYR A 91 -13.78 -0.49 2.04
CA TYR A 91 -12.40 -0.35 1.57
C TYR A 91 -11.96 -1.52 0.70
N ALA A 92 -11.56 -1.25 -0.53
CA ALA A 92 -10.89 -2.25 -1.34
C ALA A 92 -9.37 -2.23 -1.06
N HIS A 93 -8.78 -3.42 -1.02
CA HIS A 93 -7.34 -3.57 -0.83
C HIS A 93 -6.59 -3.33 -2.15
N VAL A 94 -5.52 -2.56 -2.08
CA VAL A 94 -4.58 -2.37 -3.18
C VAL A 94 -3.27 -3.08 -2.86
N GLY A 95 -2.96 -4.09 -3.64
CA GLY A 95 -1.63 -4.72 -3.65
C GLY A 95 -0.70 -4.07 -4.68
N TRP A 96 0.33 -4.80 -5.03
CA TRP A 96 1.25 -4.46 -6.11
C TRP A 96 1.57 -5.72 -6.91
N ALA A 97 1.96 -5.54 -8.17
CA ALA A 97 2.45 -6.64 -8.99
C ALA A 97 3.80 -7.16 -8.43
N PRO A 98 4.13 -8.45 -8.60
CA PRO A 98 5.45 -8.95 -8.21
C PRO A 98 6.61 -8.13 -8.78
N ALA A 99 6.53 -7.73 -10.06
CA ALA A 99 7.49 -6.84 -10.72
C ALA A 99 7.39 -5.38 -10.23
N GLY A 100 6.27 -5.01 -9.63
CA GLY A 100 6.02 -3.67 -9.08
C GLY A 100 6.64 -3.43 -7.71
N PHE A 101 7.15 -4.48 -7.05
CA PHE A 101 7.97 -4.31 -5.85
C PHE A 101 9.34 -3.77 -6.23
N LEU A 102 9.55 -2.47 -6.04
CA LEU A 102 10.74 -1.77 -6.52
C LEU A 102 11.99 -1.99 -5.66
N GLY A 103 11.87 -2.72 -4.55
CA GLY A 103 12.99 -3.13 -3.71
C GLY A 103 13.62 -2.00 -2.88
N ASP A 104 12.95 -0.88 -2.76
CA ASP A 104 13.42 0.34 -2.09
C ASP A 104 13.70 0.18 -0.60
N GLU A 105 13.22 -0.90 0.02
CA GLU A 105 13.49 -1.27 1.42
C GLU A 105 14.54 -2.39 1.58
N LEU A 106 15.08 -2.91 0.47
CA LEU A 106 16.09 -3.97 0.50
C LEU A 106 17.49 -3.41 0.84
N PRO A 107 18.35 -4.18 1.51
CA PRO A 107 19.68 -3.72 1.90
C PRO A 107 20.55 -3.31 0.71
N SER A 108 21.15 -2.13 0.76
CA SER A 108 21.97 -1.55 -0.31
C SER A 108 23.15 -2.44 -0.71
N GLU A 109 23.76 -3.12 0.26
CA GLU A 109 24.93 -3.98 0.05
C GLU A 109 24.66 -5.16 -0.88
N LYS A 110 23.41 -5.61 -0.95
CA LYS A 110 22.96 -6.74 -1.79
C LYS A 110 22.17 -6.28 -3.01
N PHE A 111 21.52 -5.15 -2.90
CA PHE A 111 20.59 -4.61 -3.88
C PHE A 111 20.89 -3.13 -4.13
N SER A 112 21.93 -2.87 -4.94
CA SER A 112 22.28 -1.50 -5.34
C SER A 112 21.14 -0.83 -6.09
N ASN A 113 21.09 0.50 -6.08
CA ASN A 113 20.10 1.28 -6.84
C ASN A 113 20.12 0.91 -8.33
N GLU A 114 21.30 0.77 -8.92
CA GLU A 114 21.47 0.38 -10.33
C GLU A 114 20.84 -1.01 -10.62
N LYS A 115 21.11 -2.00 -9.77
CA LYS A 115 20.53 -3.34 -9.90
C LYS A 115 19.00 -3.32 -9.81
N LEU A 116 18.45 -2.57 -8.86
CA LEU A 116 17.00 -2.45 -8.69
C LEU A 116 16.34 -1.72 -9.88
N LEU A 117 16.97 -0.66 -10.38
CA LEU A 117 16.50 0.06 -11.55
C LEU A 117 16.47 -0.82 -12.80
N THR A 118 17.58 -1.53 -13.07
CA THR A 118 17.67 -2.46 -14.20
C THR A 118 16.60 -3.53 -14.11
N GLN A 119 16.47 -4.18 -12.95
CA GLN A 119 15.44 -5.20 -12.74
C GLN A 119 14.02 -4.66 -12.97
N ALA A 120 13.71 -3.48 -12.46
CA ALA A 120 12.39 -2.87 -12.64
C ALA A 120 12.10 -2.58 -14.12
N LEU A 121 13.08 -1.99 -14.83
CA LEU A 121 12.94 -1.70 -16.27
C LEU A 121 12.79 -2.97 -17.12
N ASP A 122 13.33 -4.09 -16.70
CA ASP A 122 13.27 -5.35 -17.46
C ASP A 122 11.99 -6.16 -17.16
N THR A 123 11.44 -6.03 -15.96
CA THR A 123 10.37 -6.94 -15.50
C THR A 123 8.98 -6.31 -15.47
N ILE A 124 8.86 -5.00 -15.32
CA ILE A 124 7.54 -4.31 -15.26
C ILE A 124 6.78 -4.49 -16.59
N ARG A 125 5.48 -4.74 -16.46
CA ARG A 125 4.55 -4.95 -17.57
C ARG A 125 3.40 -3.94 -17.53
N PRO A 126 2.72 -3.69 -18.67
CA PRO A 126 1.50 -2.88 -18.68
C PRO A 126 0.44 -3.41 -17.71
N GLY A 127 -0.13 -2.52 -16.91
CA GLY A 127 -1.11 -2.87 -15.87
C GLY A 127 -0.53 -3.17 -14.50
N ASP A 128 0.81 -3.22 -14.36
CA ASP A 128 1.44 -3.43 -13.06
C ASP A 128 1.24 -2.21 -12.14
N ILE A 129 0.86 -2.49 -10.89
CA ILE A 129 0.85 -1.49 -9.82
C ILE A 129 2.23 -1.50 -9.17
N LEU A 130 2.85 -0.33 -9.12
CA LEU A 130 4.18 -0.14 -8.57
C LEU A 130 4.10 0.31 -7.12
N LEU A 131 5.04 -0.17 -6.30
CA LEU A 131 5.17 0.16 -4.88
C LEU A 131 6.55 0.74 -4.60
N ALA A 132 6.57 1.94 -4.03
CA ALA A 132 7.77 2.55 -3.45
C ALA A 132 7.43 3.21 -2.12
N HIS A 133 8.42 3.30 -1.25
CA HIS A 133 8.37 4.06 0.00
C HIS A 133 9.24 5.31 -0.13
N LEU A 134 8.73 6.43 0.36
CA LEU A 134 9.49 7.66 0.44
C LEU A 134 10.06 7.77 1.86
N GLY A 135 11.38 7.70 1.99
CA GLY A 135 12.05 7.86 3.28
C GLY A 135 12.34 6.56 4.03
N ILE A 136 12.80 5.53 3.34
CA ILE A 136 13.37 4.33 3.97
C ILE A 136 14.76 4.65 4.51
N TRP A 137 14.89 4.73 5.81
CA TRP A 137 16.11 5.12 6.53
C TRP A 137 17.16 4.01 6.64
N SER A 138 16.77 2.75 6.37
CA SER A 138 17.65 1.59 6.51
C SER A 138 18.66 1.43 5.37
N ARG A 139 18.46 2.15 4.26
CA ARG A 139 19.39 2.11 3.13
C ARG A 139 20.48 3.15 3.26
N LYS A 140 21.72 2.76 2.93
CA LYS A 140 22.87 3.68 2.84
C LYS A 140 22.80 4.55 1.58
N ASP A 141 22.27 4.01 0.48
CA ASP A 141 21.96 4.72 -0.76
C ASP A 141 20.43 4.81 -0.93
N PRO A 142 19.79 5.90 -0.54
CA PRO A 142 18.33 6.05 -0.64
C PRO A 142 17.84 5.77 -2.06
N TRP A 143 16.84 4.90 -2.18
CA TRP A 143 16.27 4.56 -3.48
C TRP A 143 15.51 5.75 -4.09
N ALA A 144 14.70 6.42 -3.32
CA ALA A 144 14.01 7.63 -3.72
C ALA A 144 14.72 8.87 -3.12
N PRO A 145 14.88 9.96 -3.89
CA PRO A 145 14.41 10.14 -5.27
C PRO A 145 15.34 9.57 -6.34
N ALA A 146 16.54 9.09 -6.01
CA ALA A 146 17.62 8.77 -6.95
C ALA A 146 17.22 7.83 -8.10
N ASN A 147 16.40 6.81 -7.81
CA ASN A 147 15.93 5.86 -8.83
C ASN A 147 14.55 6.21 -9.41
N LEU A 148 13.78 7.07 -8.77
CA LEU A 148 12.40 7.32 -9.18
C LEU A 148 12.35 8.01 -10.54
N GLU A 149 13.14 9.05 -10.75
CA GLU A 149 13.19 9.76 -12.03
C GLU A 149 13.74 8.88 -13.16
N PRO A 150 14.89 8.20 -13.02
CA PRO A 150 15.38 7.26 -14.03
C PRO A 150 14.39 6.15 -14.37
N LEU A 151 13.65 5.62 -13.38
CA LEU A 151 12.62 4.62 -13.62
C LEU A 151 11.47 5.18 -14.48
N ILE A 152 10.96 6.36 -14.14
CA ILE A 152 9.89 7.01 -14.90
C ILE A 152 10.35 7.29 -16.34
N VAL A 153 11.54 7.85 -16.52
CA VAL A 153 12.11 8.15 -17.84
C VAL A 153 12.30 6.86 -18.64
N GLY A 154 12.89 5.82 -18.04
CA GLY A 154 13.13 4.55 -18.70
C GLY A 154 11.85 3.82 -19.12
N LEU A 155 10.82 3.80 -18.26
CA LEU A 155 9.52 3.23 -18.61
C LEU A 155 8.83 4.01 -19.73
N LYS A 156 8.86 5.35 -19.69
CA LYS A 156 8.33 6.18 -20.78
C LYS A 156 9.05 5.93 -22.10
N ALA A 157 10.37 5.79 -22.09
CA ALA A 157 11.16 5.44 -23.28
C ALA A 157 10.79 4.06 -23.87
N LYS A 158 10.30 3.15 -23.04
CA LYS A 158 9.74 1.84 -23.45
C LYS A 158 8.26 1.92 -23.88
N GLY A 159 7.64 3.10 -23.93
CA GLY A 159 6.27 3.32 -24.37
C GLY A 159 5.21 3.17 -23.29
N PHE A 160 5.59 3.11 -22.00
CA PHE A 160 4.63 3.07 -20.91
C PHE A 160 4.00 4.45 -20.67
N CYS A 161 2.72 4.44 -20.30
CA CYS A 161 1.99 5.57 -19.73
C CYS A 161 1.66 5.27 -18.27
N PHE A 162 1.76 6.29 -17.40
CA PHE A 162 1.37 6.18 -16.01
C PHE A 162 -0.08 6.60 -15.82
N GLN A 163 -0.82 5.85 -15.03
CA GLN A 163 -2.21 6.11 -14.67
C GLN A 163 -2.39 6.09 -13.16
N THR A 164 -3.43 6.74 -12.66
CA THR A 164 -3.83 6.65 -11.26
C THR A 164 -4.69 5.41 -11.02
N LEU A 165 -4.86 5.03 -9.75
CA LEU A 165 -5.74 3.93 -9.37
C LEU A 165 -7.22 4.16 -9.77
N ARG A 166 -7.65 5.42 -9.92
CA ARG A 166 -8.98 5.75 -10.47
C ARG A 166 -9.20 5.23 -11.88
N GLN A 167 -8.15 5.10 -12.65
CA GLN A 167 -8.21 4.65 -14.04
C GLN A 167 -7.93 3.14 -14.15
N HIS A 168 -7.39 2.52 -13.10
CA HIS A 168 -7.05 1.11 -13.10
C HIS A 168 -8.31 0.23 -13.22
N PRO A 169 -8.34 -0.78 -14.12
CA PRO A 169 -9.52 -1.62 -14.35
C PRO A 169 -10.11 -2.23 -13.08
N ASP A 170 -9.28 -2.69 -12.16
CA ASP A 170 -9.71 -3.39 -10.94
C ASP A 170 -10.31 -2.46 -9.89
N TYR A 171 -10.01 -1.15 -9.94
CA TYR A 171 -10.41 -0.21 -8.88
C TYR A 171 -11.38 0.86 -9.32
N ARG A 172 -11.42 1.20 -10.61
CA ARG A 172 -12.25 2.30 -11.12
C ARG A 172 -13.74 2.16 -10.75
N ALA A 173 -14.28 0.95 -10.90
CA ALA A 173 -15.69 0.69 -10.57
C ALA A 173 -15.96 0.80 -9.08
N TRP A 174 -15.05 0.26 -8.24
CA TRP A 174 -15.14 0.38 -6.79
C TRP A 174 -15.09 1.83 -6.33
N ILE A 175 -14.12 2.59 -6.81
CA ILE A 175 -13.95 4.02 -6.45
C ILE A 175 -15.18 4.83 -6.87
N ALA A 176 -15.75 4.57 -8.05
CA ALA A 176 -16.94 5.27 -8.53
C ALA A 176 -18.19 4.96 -7.70
N SER A 177 -18.30 3.75 -7.14
CA SER A 177 -19.45 3.33 -6.33
C SER A 177 -19.33 3.67 -4.84
N HIS A 178 -18.18 4.16 -4.39
CA HIS A 178 -17.90 4.54 -2.99
C HIS A 178 -17.32 5.96 -2.92
N PRO A 179 -18.07 6.99 -3.38
CA PRO A 179 -17.60 8.37 -3.48
C PRO A 179 -17.27 9.03 -2.13
#